data_704d409855dbbcf5f90b2f5c05f852d7
#
_entry.id   704d409855dbbcf5f90b2f5c05f852d7
#
_cell.length_a   1.000
_cell.length_b   1.000
_cell.length_c   1.000
_cell.angle_alpha   90.00
_cell.angle_beta   90.00
_cell.angle_gamma   90.00
#
_symmetry.space_group_name_H-M   'P 1'
#
loop_
_entity.id
_entity.type
_entity.pdbx_description
1 polymer ?
#
loop_
_entity_poly.entity_id
_entity_poly.type
_entity_poly.pdbx_seq_one_letter_code
_entity_poly.pdbx_strand_id
1 'polypeptide(L)'
;MEAERAGMPYVNQRWLGGMLTNFKTISQRVHRLEELEALFASPEIEERPKKEQVRLKHELERLQKYLSGFRLLKRLPDAIFVVDPTKEAIAVREARKLFIPVIALADTDSDPDLVDYLSLIHI
;
A
#
# COMPACT_ATOMS: atom_id res chain seq x y z
N MET A 1 -9.00 -10.72 5.43
CA MET A 1 -7.93 -10.79 4.44
C MET A 1 -6.76 -11.61 4.97
N GLU A 2 -6.14 -12.44 4.13
CA GLU A 2 -5.09 -13.36 4.57
C GLU A 2 -3.83 -12.65 5.10
N ALA A 3 -3.45 -11.52 4.51
CA ALA A 3 -2.29 -10.75 4.99
C ALA A 3 -2.51 -10.20 6.40
N GLU A 4 -3.72 -9.72 6.69
CA GLU A 4 -4.07 -9.27 8.04
C GLU A 4 -3.97 -10.40 9.06
N ARG A 5 -4.46 -11.58 8.68
CA ARG A 5 -4.39 -12.76 9.56
C ARG A 5 -2.95 -13.15 9.88
N ALA A 6 -2.04 -12.95 8.93
CA ALA A 6 -0.62 -13.22 9.11
C ALA A 6 0.15 -12.07 9.78
N GLY A 7 -0.50 -10.93 10.03
CA GLY A 7 0.17 -9.74 10.56
C GLY A 7 1.10 -9.07 9.58
N MET A 8 0.90 -9.29 8.29
CA MET A 8 1.77 -8.76 7.23
C MET A 8 1.21 -7.48 6.61
N PRO A 9 2.09 -6.56 6.16
CA PRO A 9 1.67 -5.41 5.38
C PRO A 9 1.01 -5.84 4.07
N TYR A 10 0.05 -5.04 3.59
CA TYR A 10 -0.67 -5.34 2.36
C TYR A 10 -1.13 -4.06 1.67
N VAL A 11 -1.44 -4.17 0.38
CA VAL A 11 -2.09 -3.13 -0.41
C VAL A 11 -3.24 -3.79 -1.15
N ASN A 12 -4.46 -3.50 -0.72
CA ASN A 12 -5.68 -4.09 -1.28
C ASN A 12 -6.52 -3.08 -2.09
N GLN A 13 -6.03 -1.87 -2.20
CA GLN A 13 -6.59 -0.82 -3.04
C GLN A 13 -5.61 -0.53 -4.16
N ARG A 14 -5.72 0.63 -4.79
CA ARG A 14 -4.80 1.02 -5.85
C ARG A 14 -3.37 1.11 -5.33
N TRP A 15 -2.41 0.52 -6.05
CA TRP A 15 -1.00 0.74 -5.81
C TRP A 15 -0.65 2.18 -6.18
N LEU A 16 -0.13 2.93 -5.22
CA LEU A 16 0.33 4.30 -5.48
C LEU A 16 1.75 4.23 -6.04
N GLY A 17 2.00 4.94 -7.14
CA GLY A 17 3.33 4.97 -7.73
C GLY A 17 4.37 5.43 -6.71
N GLY A 18 5.45 4.67 -6.58
CA GLY A 18 6.53 4.99 -5.66
C GLY A 18 6.46 4.33 -4.28
N MET A 19 5.49 3.44 -4.04
CA MET A 19 5.39 2.76 -2.74
C MET A 19 6.66 2.00 -2.35
N LEU A 20 7.42 1.51 -3.32
CA LEU A 20 8.73 0.89 -3.09
C LEU A 20 9.86 1.82 -3.49
N THR A 21 9.86 2.32 -4.72
CA THR A 21 10.94 3.15 -5.26
C THR A 21 11.02 4.52 -4.61
N ASN A 22 9.93 5.03 -4.07
CA ASN A 22 9.89 6.29 -3.35
C ASN A 22 9.32 6.09 -1.92
N PHE A 23 9.79 5.06 -1.28
CA PHE A 23 9.32 4.60 0.02
C PHE A 23 9.34 5.71 1.09
N LYS A 24 10.40 6.51 1.10
CA LYS A 24 10.54 7.61 2.06
C LYS A 24 9.39 8.61 1.94
N THR A 25 9.03 9.00 0.72
CA THR A 25 7.93 9.94 0.47
C THR A 25 6.58 9.34 0.86
N ILE A 26 6.35 8.08 0.53
CA ILE A 26 5.09 7.41 0.91
C ILE A 26 5.02 7.23 2.43
N SER A 27 6.14 6.96 3.09
CA SER A 27 6.19 6.88 4.55
C SER A 27 5.83 8.20 5.22
N GLN A 28 6.16 9.34 4.61
CA GLN A 28 5.73 10.64 5.10
C GLN A 28 4.21 10.79 5.07
N ARG A 29 3.55 10.20 4.07
CA ARG A 29 2.08 10.16 4.00
C ARG A 29 1.49 9.28 5.09
N VAL A 30 2.18 8.21 5.48
CA VAL A 30 1.78 7.38 6.63
C VAL A 30 1.85 8.21 7.92
N HIS A 31 2.88 9.01 8.11
CA HIS A 31 2.97 9.94 9.24
C HIS A 31 1.82 10.94 9.24
N ARG A 32 1.47 11.47 8.07
CA ARG A 32 0.33 12.38 7.94
C ARG A 32 -0.98 11.69 8.33
N LEU A 33 -1.14 10.43 7.93
CA LEU A 33 -2.29 9.63 8.32
C LEU A 33 -2.39 9.50 9.85
N GLU A 34 -1.29 9.19 10.50
CA GLU A 34 -1.23 9.07 11.95
C GLU A 34 -1.52 10.40 12.66
N GLU A 35 -1.00 11.51 12.14
CA GLU A 35 -1.31 12.84 12.65
C GLU A 35 -2.80 13.17 12.57
N LEU A 36 -3.43 12.87 11.45
CA LEU A 36 -4.87 13.10 11.27
C LEU A 36 -5.70 12.21 12.17
N GLU A 37 -5.31 10.95 12.34
CA GLU A 37 -6.01 10.05 13.26
C GLU A 37 -5.94 10.58 14.70
N ALA A 38 -4.77 11.05 15.11
CA ALA A 38 -4.59 11.65 16.44
C ALA A 38 -5.42 12.93 16.61
N LEU A 39 -5.45 13.79 15.59
CA LEU A 39 -6.22 15.02 15.61
C LEU A 39 -7.72 14.74 15.78
N PHE A 40 -8.27 13.78 15.00
CA PHE A 40 -9.69 13.43 15.09
C PHE A 40 -10.04 12.69 16.38
N ALA A 41 -9.08 12.09 17.04
CA ALA A 41 -9.27 11.47 18.35
C ALA A 41 -9.19 12.48 19.51
N SER A 42 -8.71 13.71 19.24
CA SER A 42 -8.56 14.74 20.26
C SER A 42 -9.69 15.79 20.14
N PRO A 43 -9.99 16.54 21.20
CA PRO A 43 -10.97 17.63 21.12
C PRO A 43 -10.52 18.83 20.29
N GLU A 44 -9.25 18.89 19.90
CA GLU A 44 -8.71 19.99 19.09
C GLU A 44 -9.38 20.12 17.73
N ILE A 45 -9.91 19.02 17.18
CA ILE A 45 -10.60 19.08 15.88
C ILE A 45 -11.83 19.98 15.93
N GLU A 46 -12.54 20.03 17.06
CA GLU A 46 -13.73 20.86 17.23
C GLU A 46 -13.43 22.35 17.25
N GLU A 47 -12.20 22.73 17.57
CA GLU A 47 -11.73 24.11 17.59
C GLU A 47 -11.51 24.68 16.18
N ARG A 48 -11.44 23.80 15.18
CA ARG A 48 -11.19 24.20 13.80
C ARG A 48 -12.49 24.55 13.07
N PRO A 49 -12.43 25.48 12.08
CA PRO A 49 -13.61 25.80 11.27
C PRO A 49 -14.20 24.55 10.61
N LYS A 50 -15.51 24.49 10.46
CA LYS A 50 -16.19 23.34 9.88
C LYS A 50 -15.71 22.96 8.48
N LYS A 51 -15.41 23.96 7.64
CA LYS A 51 -14.86 23.70 6.29
C LYS A 51 -13.53 22.98 6.37
N GLU A 52 -12.69 23.36 7.31
CA GLU A 52 -11.40 22.71 7.53
C GLU A 52 -11.59 21.29 8.06
N GLN A 53 -12.52 21.09 9.00
CA GLN A 53 -12.85 19.75 9.52
C GLN A 53 -13.28 18.80 8.40
N VAL A 54 -14.13 19.25 7.49
CA VAL A 54 -14.60 18.44 6.36
C VAL A 54 -13.44 18.10 5.43
N ARG A 55 -12.60 19.07 5.11
CA ARG A 55 -11.43 18.86 4.26
C ARG A 55 -10.45 17.84 4.86
N LEU A 56 -10.15 17.99 6.14
CA LEU A 56 -9.26 17.08 6.86
C LEU A 56 -9.85 15.67 6.96
N LYS A 57 -11.15 15.56 7.12
CA LYS A 57 -11.84 14.27 7.17
C LYS A 57 -11.73 13.55 5.82
N HIS A 58 -11.91 14.24 4.71
CA HIS A 58 -11.72 13.66 3.37
C HIS A 58 -10.30 13.20 3.16
N GLU A 59 -9.32 13.99 3.58
CA GLU A 59 -7.91 13.62 3.52
C GLU A 59 -7.65 12.36 4.35
N LEU A 60 -8.16 12.30 5.57
CA LEU A 60 -8.01 11.14 6.46
C LEU A 60 -8.59 9.88 5.83
N GLU A 61 -9.81 9.94 5.32
CA GLU A 61 -10.47 8.80 4.70
C GLU A 61 -9.71 8.28 3.48
N ARG A 62 -9.19 9.21 2.67
CA ARG A 62 -8.39 8.87 1.49
C ARG A 62 -7.09 8.16 1.88
N LEU A 63 -6.38 8.68 2.86
CA LEU A 63 -5.15 8.07 3.34
C LEU A 63 -5.41 6.70 3.97
N GLN A 64 -6.47 6.56 4.76
CA GLN A 64 -6.88 5.28 5.33
C GLN A 64 -7.18 4.26 4.23
N LYS A 65 -7.88 4.67 3.19
CA LYS A 65 -8.24 3.80 2.07
C LYS A 65 -7.00 3.18 1.41
N TYR A 66 -5.98 3.99 1.12
CA TYR A 66 -4.84 3.54 0.34
C TYR A 66 -3.66 3.03 1.18
N LEU A 67 -3.53 3.48 2.42
CA LEU A 67 -2.33 3.23 3.22
C LEU A 67 -2.55 2.39 4.48
N SER A 68 -3.79 1.95 4.76
CA SER A 68 -4.06 1.19 5.98
C SER A 68 -3.22 -0.08 6.12
N GLY A 69 -3.08 -0.83 5.06
CA GLY A 69 -2.24 -2.04 5.07
C GLY A 69 -0.76 -1.72 4.91
N PHE A 70 -0.45 -0.70 4.12
CA PHE A 70 0.93 -0.27 3.87
C PHE A 70 1.61 0.29 5.12
N ARG A 71 0.85 0.93 6.01
CA ARG A 71 1.38 1.53 7.24
C ARG A 71 2.11 0.53 8.16
N LEU A 72 1.82 -0.75 8.00
CA LEU A 72 2.49 -1.81 8.76
C LEU A 72 3.93 -2.04 8.31
N LEU A 73 4.27 -1.57 7.11
CA LEU A 73 5.61 -1.71 6.54
C LEU A 73 6.52 -0.60 7.08
N LYS A 74 7.51 -0.96 7.89
CA LYS A 74 8.42 0.00 8.53
C LYS A 74 9.72 0.20 7.74
N ARG A 75 10.03 -0.71 6.83
CA ARG A 75 11.20 -0.67 5.95
C ARG A 75 10.84 -1.33 4.64
N LEU A 76 11.72 -1.21 3.63
CA LEU A 76 11.52 -1.92 2.37
C LEU A 76 11.40 -3.43 2.64
N PRO A 77 10.45 -4.10 1.99
CA PRO A 77 10.23 -5.52 2.22
C PRO A 77 11.36 -6.36 1.62
N ASP A 78 11.55 -7.55 2.17
CA ASP A 78 12.51 -8.53 1.64
C ASP A 78 11.98 -9.23 0.39
N ALA A 79 10.66 -9.32 0.26
CA ALA A 79 9.97 -9.90 -0.89
C ALA A 79 8.55 -9.36 -0.96
N ILE A 80 7.95 -9.41 -2.14
CA ILE A 80 6.52 -9.07 -2.29
C ILE A 80 5.77 -10.24 -2.89
N PHE A 81 4.51 -10.39 -2.47
CA PHE A 81 3.58 -11.37 -3.01
C PHE A 81 2.51 -10.62 -3.80
N VAL A 82 2.39 -10.93 -5.08
CA VAL A 82 1.50 -10.22 -6.00
C VAL A 82 0.44 -11.17 -6.53
N VAL A 83 -0.82 -10.76 -6.39
CA VAL A 83 -1.94 -11.47 -7.03
C VAL A 83 -2.20 -10.75 -8.34
N ASP A 84 -2.16 -11.50 -9.45
CA ASP A 84 -2.35 -10.99 -10.80
C ASP A 84 -1.31 -9.92 -11.18
N PRO A 85 -0.06 -10.33 -11.46
CA PRO A 85 1.04 -9.40 -11.76
C PRO A 85 0.82 -8.56 -13.02
N THR A 86 -0.06 -8.98 -13.93
CA THR A 86 -0.41 -8.19 -15.11
C THR A 86 -1.13 -6.91 -14.72
N LYS A 87 -2.07 -7.00 -13.78
CA LYS A 87 -2.78 -5.82 -13.26
C LYS A 87 -1.93 -4.98 -12.33
N GLU A 88 -0.99 -5.61 -11.66
CA GLU A 88 -0.10 -4.96 -10.68
C GLU A 88 1.29 -4.71 -11.27
N ALA A 89 1.35 -4.39 -12.55
CA ALA A 89 2.62 -4.22 -13.27
C ALA A 89 3.51 -3.14 -12.67
N ILE A 90 2.93 -2.06 -12.13
CA ILE A 90 3.71 -0.97 -11.51
C ILE A 90 4.45 -1.49 -10.28
N ALA A 91 3.76 -2.24 -9.41
CA ALA A 91 4.37 -2.82 -8.22
C ALA A 91 5.52 -3.77 -8.58
N VAL A 92 5.32 -4.61 -9.58
CA VAL A 92 6.33 -5.54 -10.06
C VAL A 92 7.56 -4.81 -10.60
N ARG A 93 7.36 -3.76 -11.39
CA ARG A 93 8.47 -2.93 -11.91
C ARG A 93 9.27 -2.26 -10.80
N GLU A 94 8.57 -1.72 -9.80
CA GLU A 94 9.24 -1.07 -8.68
C GLU A 94 10.06 -2.07 -7.87
N ALA A 95 9.52 -3.25 -7.60
CA ALA A 95 10.24 -4.31 -6.91
C ALA A 95 11.50 -4.74 -7.67
N ARG A 96 11.39 -4.90 -8.99
CA ARG A 96 12.52 -5.29 -9.83
C ARG A 96 13.62 -4.22 -9.83
N LYS A 97 13.27 -2.95 -9.86
CA LYS A 97 14.25 -1.86 -9.79
C LYS A 97 15.06 -1.89 -8.49
N LEU A 98 14.47 -2.36 -7.41
CA LEU A 98 15.10 -2.43 -6.09
C LEU A 98 15.65 -3.82 -5.78
N PHE A 99 15.63 -4.73 -6.74
CA PHE A 99 16.07 -6.13 -6.56
C PHE A 99 15.30 -6.85 -5.45
N ILE A 100 14.03 -6.52 -5.29
CA ILE A 100 13.14 -7.19 -4.34
C ILE A 100 12.46 -8.36 -5.07
N PRO A 101 12.62 -9.61 -4.58
CA PRO A 101 11.98 -10.77 -5.19
C PRO A 101 10.47 -10.66 -5.24
N VAL A 102 9.87 -11.08 -6.34
CA VAL A 102 8.42 -11.08 -6.55
C VAL A 102 7.92 -12.52 -6.63
N ILE A 103 7.00 -12.85 -5.73
CA ILE A 103 6.28 -14.12 -5.76
C ILE A 103 4.88 -13.79 -6.26
N ALA A 104 4.43 -14.47 -7.31
CA ALA A 104 3.16 -14.13 -7.93
C ALA A 104 2.22 -15.32 -8.03
N LEU A 105 0.93 -15.03 -7.80
CA LEU A 105 -0.16 -15.88 -8.22
C LEU A 105 -0.70 -15.28 -9.52
N ALA A 106 -0.63 -16.03 -10.60
CA ALA A 106 -0.96 -15.50 -11.91
C ALA A 106 -1.88 -16.44 -12.68
N ASP A 107 -2.63 -15.85 -13.58
CA ASP A 107 -3.35 -16.58 -14.63
C ASP A 107 -2.33 -17.07 -15.67
N THR A 108 -2.74 -18.04 -16.49
CA THR A 108 -1.93 -18.61 -17.56
C THR A 108 -1.45 -17.60 -18.60
N ASP A 109 -2.11 -16.43 -18.69
CA ASP A 109 -1.77 -15.34 -19.61
C ASP A 109 -0.65 -14.44 -19.11
N SER A 110 -0.19 -14.62 -17.86
CA SER A 110 0.84 -13.77 -17.29
C SER A 110 2.23 -14.14 -17.81
N ASP A 111 3.06 -13.11 -18.02
CA ASP A 111 4.43 -13.28 -18.47
C ASP A 111 5.30 -13.73 -17.28
N PRO A 112 5.87 -14.96 -17.32
CA PRO A 112 6.71 -15.45 -16.23
C PRO A 112 8.03 -14.70 -16.08
N ASP A 113 8.46 -13.96 -17.10
CA ASP A 113 9.71 -13.19 -17.05
C ASP A 113 9.61 -11.95 -16.14
N LEU A 114 8.38 -11.54 -15.78
CA LEU A 114 8.15 -10.38 -14.91
C LEU A 114 8.31 -10.68 -13.43
N VAL A 115 8.35 -11.97 -13.05
CA VAL A 115 8.38 -12.38 -11.65
C VAL A 115 9.47 -13.41 -11.41
N ASP A 116 9.99 -13.46 -10.18
CA ASP A 116 11.03 -14.41 -9.79
C ASP A 116 10.43 -15.79 -9.49
N TYR A 117 9.23 -15.82 -8.93
CA TYR A 117 8.52 -17.06 -8.62
C TYR A 117 7.06 -16.93 -9.06
N LEU A 118 6.61 -17.88 -9.86
CA LEU A 118 5.26 -17.86 -10.40
C LEU A 118 4.49 -19.11 -9.95
N SER A 119 3.31 -18.89 -9.39
CA SER A 119 2.34 -19.94 -9.11
C SER A 119 1.12 -19.74 -10.01
N LEU A 120 0.81 -20.71 -10.84
CA LEU A 120 -0.33 -20.65 -11.75
C LEU A 120 -1.58 -21.16 -11.04
N ILE A 121 -2.67 -20.41 -11.19
CA ILE A 121 -3.98 -20.78 -10.70
C ILE A 121 -4.89 -20.99 -11.91
N HIS A 122 -5.58 -22.10 -11.92
CA HIS A 122 -6.68 -22.31 -12.85
C HIS A 122 -7.94 -21.76 -12.22
N ILE A 123 -8.44 -20.70 -12.79
CA ILE A 123 -9.69 -20.07 -12.35
C ILE A 123 -10.80 -20.49 -13.30
#